data_994641ab58e429f92e2fede306ec7c86
#
_entry.id   994641ab58e429f92e2fede306ec7c86
#
_cell.length_a   1.000
_cell.length_b   1.000
_cell.length_c   1.000
_cell.angle_alpha   90.00
_cell.angle_beta   90.00
_cell.angle_gamma   90.00
#
_symmetry.space_group_name_H-M   'P 1'
#
loop_
_entity.id
_entity.type
_entity.pdbx_description
1 polymer ?
#
loop_
_entity_poly.entity_id
_entity_poly.type
_entity_poly.pdbx_seq_one_letter_code
_entity_poly.pdbx_strand_id
1 'polypeptide(L)'
;MSKELIRLQDLTMEFDGERILDGINLYFNDHEFLTLLGPSGCGKTTTLRIIGGFLTPTSGTVTFDGKVINDVPPYKRQINTVFQRYALFPHLDVYDNVAFGLKVAKLPKDEVDRRVNEMLEIVSLKGYENRSVDSLSGGQQQRVAIARALTMKPAIMLFDEPTSALDPELVGEVLKVIRNLADDGMTMMIVTHEMGFAAKVSDRVLFLADGCIEEQGPPAQLFHRPKSPRLQYFLSSWSERQSGTRLPETAFQESA
;
A
#
# COMPACT_ATOMS: atom_id res chain seq x y z
N MET A 1 -6.71 -19.27 14.64
CA MET A 1 -6.92 -18.68 13.29
C MET A 1 -6.94 -17.19 13.47
N SER A 2 -6.15 -16.44 12.68
CA SER A 2 -6.17 -14.98 12.68
C SER A 2 -7.57 -14.48 12.25
N LYS A 3 -8.01 -13.37 12.86
CA LYS A 3 -9.31 -12.77 12.57
C LYS A 3 -9.27 -12.13 11.19
N GLU A 4 -10.28 -12.40 10.35
CA GLU A 4 -10.44 -11.69 9.08
C GLU A 4 -10.89 -10.24 9.35
N LEU A 5 -10.15 -9.26 8.82
CA LEU A 5 -10.50 -7.85 8.96
C LEU A 5 -11.19 -7.29 7.71
N ILE A 6 -10.70 -7.62 6.52
CA ILE A 6 -11.28 -7.16 5.24
C ILE A 6 -11.71 -8.35 4.41
N ARG A 7 -12.86 -8.20 3.76
CA ARG A 7 -13.29 -9.07 2.66
C ARG A 7 -13.85 -8.24 1.51
N LEU A 8 -13.36 -8.53 0.32
CA LEU A 8 -13.93 -8.10 -0.94
C LEU A 8 -14.67 -9.28 -1.55
N GLN A 9 -15.92 -9.08 -1.98
CA GLN A 9 -16.74 -10.11 -2.59
C GLN A 9 -17.29 -9.62 -3.93
N ASP A 10 -16.93 -10.34 -5.00
CA ASP A 10 -17.35 -10.08 -6.38
C ASP A 10 -17.19 -8.62 -6.81
N LEU A 11 -16.08 -8.00 -6.35
CA LEU A 11 -15.83 -6.58 -6.50
C LEU A 11 -15.52 -6.24 -7.95
N THR A 12 -16.36 -5.42 -8.55
CA THR A 12 -16.21 -4.96 -9.94
C THR A 12 -16.12 -3.43 -9.96
N MET A 13 -15.26 -2.91 -10.83
CA MET A 13 -15.12 -1.47 -11.03
C MET A 13 -14.99 -1.16 -12.52
N GLU A 14 -15.84 -0.25 -13.00
CA GLU A 14 -15.87 0.23 -14.38
C GLU A 14 -15.71 1.75 -14.42
N PHE A 15 -14.94 2.24 -15.38
CA PHE A 15 -14.83 3.65 -15.70
C PHE A 15 -15.13 3.83 -17.20
N ASP A 16 -16.09 4.67 -17.53
CA ASP A 16 -16.47 5.01 -18.92
C ASP A 16 -16.71 3.77 -19.80
N GLY A 17 -17.23 2.69 -19.20
CA GLY A 17 -17.50 1.42 -19.90
C GLY A 17 -16.30 0.47 -19.96
N GLU A 18 -15.12 0.86 -19.50
CA GLU A 18 -13.95 -0.01 -19.37
C GLU A 18 -13.93 -0.66 -17.99
N ARG A 19 -13.83 -2.00 -17.96
CA ARG A 19 -13.78 -2.77 -16.72
C ARG A 19 -12.34 -2.86 -16.21
N ILE A 20 -12.09 -2.24 -15.07
CA ILE A 20 -10.78 -2.20 -14.43
C ILE A 20 -10.60 -3.31 -13.39
N LEU A 21 -11.69 -3.67 -12.68
CA LEU A 21 -11.72 -4.82 -11.77
C LEU A 21 -12.91 -5.70 -12.16
N ASP A 22 -12.69 -7.01 -12.20
CA ASP A 22 -13.69 -7.98 -12.62
C ASP A 22 -13.83 -9.10 -11.58
N GLY A 23 -14.83 -8.99 -10.72
CA GLY A 23 -15.19 -10.00 -9.75
C GLY A 23 -14.09 -10.32 -8.73
N ILE A 24 -13.35 -9.32 -8.23
CA ILE A 24 -12.28 -9.53 -7.25
C ILE A 24 -12.85 -10.11 -5.96
N ASN A 25 -12.33 -11.26 -5.57
CA ASN A 25 -12.58 -11.92 -4.30
C ASN A 25 -11.28 -11.98 -3.51
N LEU A 26 -11.21 -11.22 -2.42
CA LEU A 26 -10.02 -11.04 -1.61
C LEU A 26 -10.40 -10.94 -0.14
N TYR A 27 -9.60 -11.51 0.73
CA TYR A 27 -9.66 -11.22 2.17
C TYR A 27 -8.26 -10.97 2.68
N PHE A 28 -8.13 -10.26 3.80
CA PHE A 28 -6.92 -10.29 4.59
C PHE A 28 -7.22 -10.19 6.09
N ASN A 29 -6.31 -10.78 6.85
CA ASN A 29 -6.48 -11.03 8.25
C ASN A 29 -5.80 -9.94 9.09
N ASP A 30 -6.19 -9.89 10.34
CA ASP A 30 -5.48 -9.11 11.34
C ASP A 30 -4.01 -9.57 11.47
N HIS A 31 -3.10 -8.63 11.60
CA HIS A 31 -1.65 -8.84 11.65
C HIS A 31 -1.06 -9.48 10.37
N GLU A 32 -1.73 -9.37 9.23
CA GLU A 32 -1.23 -9.87 7.93
C GLU A 32 -0.57 -8.74 7.13
N PHE A 33 0.61 -9.01 6.60
CA PHE A 33 1.25 -8.17 5.58
C PHE A 33 0.98 -8.74 4.19
N LEU A 34 0.13 -8.06 3.44
CA LEU A 34 -0.30 -8.46 2.12
C LEU A 34 0.36 -7.60 1.04
N THR A 35 1.00 -8.23 0.04
CA THR A 35 1.52 -7.51 -1.12
C THR A 35 0.68 -7.78 -2.37
N LEU A 36 0.35 -6.73 -3.08
CA LEU A 36 -0.36 -6.77 -4.36
C LEU A 36 0.59 -6.44 -5.50
N LEU A 37 0.86 -7.41 -6.36
CA LEU A 37 1.73 -7.31 -7.54
C LEU A 37 0.91 -7.33 -8.82
N GLY A 38 1.51 -6.86 -9.92
CA GLY A 38 0.93 -6.92 -11.24
C GLY A 38 1.42 -5.81 -12.16
N PRO A 39 1.17 -5.90 -13.47
CA PRO A 39 1.55 -4.89 -14.46
C PRO A 39 0.84 -3.55 -14.20
N SER A 40 1.32 -2.49 -14.85
CA SER A 40 0.64 -1.18 -14.80
C SER A 40 -0.77 -1.29 -15.39
N GLY A 41 -1.73 -0.60 -14.77
CA GLY A 41 -3.12 -0.59 -15.25
C GLY A 41 -3.97 -1.80 -14.84
N CYS A 42 -3.43 -2.84 -14.20
CA CYS A 42 -4.21 -4.04 -13.85
C CYS A 42 -5.18 -3.88 -12.66
N GLY A 43 -5.34 -2.68 -12.08
CA GLY A 43 -6.32 -2.40 -11.03
C GLY A 43 -5.79 -2.34 -9.58
N LYS A 44 -4.48 -2.43 -9.33
CA LYS A 44 -3.88 -2.40 -7.96
C LYS A 44 -4.26 -1.16 -7.15
N THR A 45 -3.95 0.02 -7.67
CA THR A 45 -4.31 1.32 -7.05
C THR A 45 -5.82 1.48 -6.91
N THR A 46 -6.60 1.01 -7.89
CA THR A 46 -8.06 1.02 -7.83
C THR A 46 -8.58 0.18 -6.66
N THR A 47 -8.04 -1.02 -6.48
CA THR A 47 -8.37 -1.89 -5.34
C THR A 47 -8.07 -1.20 -4.00
N LEU A 48 -6.87 -0.60 -3.85
CA LEU A 48 -6.51 0.15 -2.64
C LEU A 48 -7.45 1.33 -2.39
N ARG A 49 -7.80 2.09 -3.45
CA ARG A 49 -8.70 3.25 -3.34
C ARG A 49 -10.11 2.84 -2.93
N ILE A 50 -10.61 1.70 -3.38
CA ILE A 50 -11.91 1.17 -2.95
C ILE A 50 -11.85 0.77 -1.47
N ILE A 51 -10.83 0.03 -1.04
CA ILE A 51 -10.63 -0.34 0.37
C ILE A 51 -10.51 0.91 1.25
N GLY A 52 -9.75 1.91 0.81
CA GLY A 52 -9.59 3.19 1.50
C GLY A 52 -10.84 4.09 1.50
N GLY A 53 -11.86 3.77 0.66
CA GLY A 53 -13.09 4.56 0.55
C GLY A 53 -13.01 5.78 -0.34
N PHE A 54 -11.98 5.88 -1.18
CA PHE A 54 -11.81 6.96 -2.16
C PHE A 54 -12.58 6.70 -3.46
N LEU A 55 -12.96 5.43 -3.70
CA LEU A 55 -13.79 5.00 -4.82
C LEU A 55 -14.90 4.07 -4.30
N THR A 56 -16.09 4.21 -4.86
CA THR A 56 -17.19 3.26 -4.65
C THR A 56 -17.18 2.26 -5.78
N PRO A 57 -17.20 0.94 -5.53
CA PRO A 57 -17.20 -0.05 -6.60
C PRO A 57 -18.51 0.00 -7.40
N THR A 58 -18.46 -0.40 -8.66
CA THR A 58 -19.65 -0.51 -9.53
C THR A 58 -20.59 -1.61 -9.03
N SER A 59 -20.02 -2.73 -8.55
CA SER A 59 -20.78 -3.81 -7.90
C SER A 59 -19.88 -4.58 -6.92
N GLY A 60 -20.48 -5.48 -6.14
CA GLY A 60 -19.80 -6.24 -5.09
C GLY A 60 -19.74 -5.49 -3.77
N THR A 61 -19.12 -6.12 -2.77
CA THR A 61 -19.10 -5.61 -1.41
C THR A 61 -17.70 -5.57 -0.83
N VAL A 62 -17.44 -4.54 -0.01
CA VAL A 62 -16.27 -4.44 0.87
C VAL A 62 -16.78 -4.52 2.30
N THR A 63 -16.29 -5.47 3.07
CA THR A 63 -16.60 -5.57 4.51
C THR A 63 -15.35 -5.32 5.34
N PHE A 64 -15.51 -4.63 6.46
CA PHE A 64 -14.50 -4.46 7.51
C PHE A 64 -15.08 -4.99 8.82
N ASP A 65 -14.38 -5.94 9.44
CA ASP A 65 -14.85 -6.60 10.68
C ASP A 65 -16.31 -7.09 10.57
N GLY A 66 -16.65 -7.71 9.44
CA GLY A 66 -17.98 -8.24 9.13
C GLY A 66 -19.04 -7.19 8.77
N LYS A 67 -18.72 -5.91 8.73
CA LYS A 67 -19.66 -4.83 8.38
C LYS A 67 -19.35 -4.28 6.99
N VAL A 68 -20.37 -4.15 6.15
CA VAL A 68 -20.23 -3.52 4.82
C VAL A 68 -19.84 -2.04 4.98
N ILE A 69 -18.81 -1.64 4.25
CA ILE A 69 -18.25 -0.27 4.31
C ILE A 69 -18.26 0.46 2.97
N ASN A 70 -18.98 -0.03 1.94
CA ASN A 70 -19.01 0.58 0.62
C ASN A 70 -19.32 2.10 0.68
N ASP A 71 -20.32 2.49 1.46
CA ASP A 71 -20.79 3.87 1.59
C ASP A 71 -20.15 4.63 2.77
N VAL A 72 -19.19 4.01 3.47
CA VAL A 72 -18.48 4.67 4.57
C VAL A 72 -17.36 5.54 4.00
N PRO A 73 -17.38 6.86 4.22
CA PRO A 73 -16.36 7.76 3.69
C PRO A 73 -15.00 7.49 4.33
N PRO A 74 -13.87 7.84 3.66
CA PRO A 74 -12.51 7.53 4.11
C PRO A 74 -12.23 7.94 5.56
N TYR A 75 -12.63 9.14 5.97
CA TYR A 75 -12.36 9.69 7.30
C TYR A 75 -13.09 8.99 8.45
N LYS A 76 -14.05 8.10 8.13
CA LYS A 76 -14.76 7.25 9.11
C LYS A 76 -14.26 5.80 9.12
N ARG A 77 -13.38 5.44 8.18
CA ARG A 77 -12.78 4.10 8.15
C ARG A 77 -11.58 4.04 9.10
N GLN A 78 -11.39 2.91 9.76
CA GLN A 78 -10.18 2.65 10.55
C GLN A 78 -9.02 2.17 9.65
N ILE A 79 -8.89 2.80 8.50
CA ILE A 79 -7.98 2.45 7.41
C ILE A 79 -7.31 3.74 6.95
N ASN A 80 -5.99 3.78 6.93
CA ASN A 80 -5.25 4.93 6.42
C ASN A 80 -4.40 4.54 5.22
N THR A 81 -4.28 5.47 4.27
CA THR A 81 -3.53 5.26 3.03
C THR A 81 -2.32 6.20 2.95
N VAL A 82 -1.18 5.63 2.62
CA VAL A 82 0.03 6.34 2.24
C VAL A 82 0.12 6.29 0.71
N PHE A 83 0.07 7.47 0.09
CA PHE A 83 0.03 7.61 -1.37
C PHE A 83 1.43 7.65 -1.99
N GLN A 84 1.52 7.35 -3.27
CA GLN A 84 2.72 7.42 -4.10
C GLN A 84 3.39 8.82 -4.06
N ARG A 85 2.59 9.88 -4.11
CA ARG A 85 3.04 11.26 -3.84
C ARG A 85 2.63 11.59 -2.41
N TYR A 86 3.53 12.04 -1.61
CA TYR A 86 3.48 12.16 -0.14
C TYR A 86 2.21 12.83 0.42
N ALA A 87 1.52 13.64 -0.41
CA ALA A 87 0.29 14.36 -0.06
C ALA A 87 0.41 15.16 1.25
N LEU A 88 1.59 15.69 1.54
CA LEU A 88 1.81 16.56 2.69
C LEU A 88 1.19 17.93 2.45
N PHE A 89 0.82 18.60 3.52
CA PHE A 89 0.35 19.97 3.49
C PHE A 89 1.56 20.91 3.45
N PRO A 90 1.84 21.59 2.31
CA PRO A 90 3.08 22.35 2.15
C PRO A 90 3.17 23.59 3.04
N HIS A 91 2.02 24.12 3.48
CA HIS A 91 1.92 25.28 4.38
C HIS A 91 2.05 24.92 5.87
N LEU A 92 2.20 23.63 6.20
CA LEU A 92 2.38 23.14 7.56
C LEU A 92 3.81 22.60 7.71
N ASP A 93 4.38 22.74 8.91
CA ASP A 93 5.63 22.07 9.27
C ASP A 93 5.43 20.56 9.48
N VAL A 94 6.51 19.85 9.83
CA VAL A 94 6.48 18.41 10.09
C VAL A 94 5.54 18.07 11.22
N TYR A 95 5.64 18.80 12.34
CA TYR A 95 4.77 18.58 13.50
C TYR A 95 3.29 18.73 13.14
N ASP A 96 2.93 19.82 12.49
CA ASP A 96 1.55 20.13 12.14
C ASP A 96 0.99 19.17 11.08
N ASN A 97 1.81 18.68 10.15
CA ASN A 97 1.42 17.61 9.24
C ASN A 97 1.05 16.33 9.99
N VAL A 98 1.90 15.88 10.93
CA VAL A 98 1.67 14.66 11.70
C VAL A 98 0.51 14.84 12.69
N ALA A 99 0.37 16.01 13.30
CA ALA A 99 -0.68 16.35 14.25
C ALA A 99 -2.06 16.58 13.60
N PHE A 100 -2.12 16.75 12.28
CA PHE A 100 -3.32 17.25 11.59
C PHE A 100 -4.59 16.49 11.96
N GLY A 101 -4.58 15.16 11.81
CA GLY A 101 -5.74 14.33 12.13
C GLY A 101 -6.15 14.40 13.61
N LEU A 102 -5.17 14.46 14.51
CA LEU A 102 -5.41 14.56 15.95
C LEU A 102 -6.06 15.90 16.33
N LYS A 103 -5.61 17.00 15.68
CA LYS A 103 -6.20 18.34 15.86
C LYS A 103 -7.64 18.39 15.34
N VAL A 104 -7.91 17.79 14.17
CA VAL A 104 -9.27 17.67 13.63
C VAL A 104 -10.18 16.86 14.57
N ALA A 105 -9.64 15.79 15.18
CA ALA A 105 -10.33 15.00 16.19
C ALA A 105 -10.45 15.69 17.56
N LYS A 106 -9.90 16.92 17.69
CA LYS A 106 -9.94 17.76 18.91
C LYS A 106 -9.37 17.06 20.16
N LEU A 107 -8.28 16.29 19.99
CA LEU A 107 -7.59 15.69 21.11
C LEU A 107 -6.91 16.77 21.98
N PRO A 108 -6.73 16.53 23.29
CA PRO A 108 -5.97 17.41 24.17
C PRO A 108 -4.53 17.58 23.67
N LYS A 109 -3.98 18.79 23.89
CA LYS A 109 -2.63 19.14 23.38
C LYS A 109 -1.56 18.17 23.85
N ASP A 110 -1.55 17.79 25.11
CA ASP A 110 -0.57 16.88 25.69
C ASP A 110 -0.59 15.50 24.99
N GLU A 111 -1.77 15.02 24.64
CA GLU A 111 -1.93 13.75 23.91
C GLU A 111 -1.46 13.90 22.45
N VAL A 112 -1.72 15.05 21.81
CA VAL A 112 -1.21 15.36 20.47
C VAL A 112 0.31 15.37 20.49
N ASP A 113 0.93 16.13 21.41
CA ASP A 113 2.38 16.25 21.55
C ASP A 113 3.03 14.87 21.77
N ARG A 114 2.46 14.06 22.66
CA ARG A 114 2.94 12.72 22.95
C ARG A 114 2.92 11.83 21.70
N ARG A 115 1.78 11.75 20.99
CA ARG A 115 1.63 10.90 19.80
C ARG A 115 2.50 11.36 18.64
N VAL A 116 2.60 12.67 18.40
CA VAL A 116 3.45 13.19 17.33
C VAL A 116 4.91 12.80 17.57
N ASN A 117 5.42 13.03 18.79
CA ASN A 117 6.80 12.68 19.14
C ASN A 117 7.07 11.17 19.00
N GLU A 118 6.13 10.33 19.47
CA GLU A 118 6.19 8.87 19.32
C GLU A 118 6.30 8.46 17.85
N MET A 119 5.44 9.02 16.98
CA MET A 119 5.45 8.67 15.55
C MET A 119 6.69 9.20 14.84
N LEU A 120 7.18 10.39 15.18
CA LEU A 120 8.43 10.90 14.61
C LEU A 120 9.65 10.06 15.02
N GLU A 121 9.64 9.49 16.21
CA GLU A 121 10.68 8.55 16.65
C GLU A 121 10.63 7.23 15.84
N ILE A 122 9.43 6.65 15.65
CA ILE A 122 9.21 5.43 14.84
C ILE A 122 9.75 5.61 13.42
N VAL A 123 9.51 6.77 12.80
CA VAL A 123 9.99 7.03 11.42
C VAL A 123 11.39 7.63 11.37
N SER A 124 12.14 7.69 12.48
CA SER A 124 13.50 8.24 12.59
C SER A 124 13.61 9.70 12.12
N LEU A 125 12.65 10.54 12.52
CA LEU A 125 12.60 11.98 12.25
C LEU A 125 12.50 12.82 13.53
N LYS A 126 12.93 12.31 14.68
CA LYS A 126 13.04 13.07 15.93
C LYS A 126 13.95 14.28 15.74
N GLY A 127 13.51 15.47 16.18
CA GLY A 127 14.22 16.73 16.00
C GLY A 127 13.93 17.47 14.68
N TYR A 128 12.97 16.96 13.89
CA TYR A 128 12.54 17.58 12.63
C TYR A 128 11.20 18.33 12.77
N GLU A 129 10.63 18.39 13.96
CA GLU A 129 9.26 18.87 14.25
C GLU A 129 8.97 20.23 13.61
N ASN A 130 9.88 21.17 13.75
CA ASN A 130 9.71 22.57 13.29
C ASN A 130 10.26 22.83 11.89
N ARG A 131 10.60 21.78 11.13
CA ARG A 131 11.09 21.95 9.74
C ARG A 131 9.93 22.11 8.78
N SER A 132 10.11 22.99 7.78
CA SER A 132 9.24 23.01 6.61
C SER A 132 9.36 21.68 5.85
N VAL A 133 8.23 21.12 5.41
CA VAL A 133 8.23 19.87 4.62
C VAL A 133 8.96 20.02 3.28
N ASP A 134 9.00 21.24 2.69
CA ASP A 134 9.70 21.53 1.45
C ASP A 134 11.23 21.47 1.60
N SER A 135 11.75 21.55 2.83
CA SER A 135 13.19 21.42 3.12
C SER A 135 13.65 19.96 3.26
N LEU A 136 12.73 19.01 3.20
CA LEU A 136 12.99 17.59 3.40
C LEU A 136 13.30 16.89 2.08
N SER A 137 14.16 15.84 2.14
CA SER A 137 14.31 14.91 1.03
C SER A 137 13.02 14.13 0.77
N GLY A 138 12.84 13.57 -0.44
CA GLY A 138 11.67 12.77 -0.78
C GLY A 138 11.44 11.62 0.21
N GLY A 139 12.51 10.91 0.61
CA GLY A 139 12.42 9.84 1.60
C GLY A 139 11.99 10.34 3.00
N GLN A 140 12.44 11.55 3.40
CA GLN A 140 11.99 12.18 4.64
C GLN A 140 10.51 12.59 4.55
N GLN A 141 10.09 13.18 3.43
CA GLN A 141 8.68 13.54 3.20
C GLN A 141 7.77 12.30 3.26
N GLN A 142 8.18 11.19 2.64
CA GLN A 142 7.43 9.94 2.71
C GLN A 142 7.34 9.40 4.13
N ARG A 143 8.40 9.49 4.92
CA ARG A 143 8.38 9.09 6.33
C ARG A 143 7.46 9.99 7.17
N VAL A 144 7.37 11.29 6.89
CA VAL A 144 6.37 12.18 7.51
C VAL A 144 4.95 11.75 7.14
N ALA A 145 4.70 11.37 5.87
CA ALA A 145 3.39 10.88 5.44
C ALA A 145 3.00 9.57 6.16
N ILE A 146 3.95 8.66 6.37
CA ILE A 146 3.76 7.44 7.16
C ILE A 146 3.44 7.79 8.62
N ALA A 147 4.21 8.68 9.26
CA ALA A 147 3.98 9.12 10.64
C ALA A 147 2.58 9.74 10.79
N ARG A 148 2.17 10.61 9.86
CA ARG A 148 0.82 11.21 9.85
C ARG A 148 -0.27 10.14 9.79
N ALA A 149 -0.10 9.12 8.96
CA ALA A 149 -1.08 8.05 8.84
C ALA A 149 -1.14 7.20 10.12
N LEU A 150 -0.01 6.92 10.76
CA LEU A 150 0.09 6.12 11.99
C LEU A 150 -0.50 6.81 13.22
N THR A 151 -0.40 8.15 13.32
CA THR A 151 -0.88 8.89 14.51
C THR A 151 -2.34 8.66 14.83
N MET A 152 -3.16 8.35 13.82
CA MET A 152 -4.59 8.05 13.99
C MET A 152 -4.86 6.63 14.51
N LYS A 153 -3.81 5.80 14.70
CA LYS A 153 -3.90 4.40 15.13
C LYS A 153 -4.90 3.59 14.29
N PRO A 154 -4.70 3.55 12.96
CA PRO A 154 -5.59 2.78 12.09
C PRO A 154 -5.47 1.29 12.39
N ALA A 155 -6.55 0.54 12.12
CA ALA A 155 -6.49 -0.93 12.15
C ALA A 155 -5.72 -1.48 10.95
N ILE A 156 -5.71 -0.74 9.82
CA ILE A 156 -5.06 -1.16 8.58
C ILE A 156 -4.32 0.02 7.94
N MET A 157 -3.10 -0.24 7.48
CA MET A 157 -2.33 0.68 6.64
C MET A 157 -2.30 0.20 5.19
N LEU A 158 -2.64 1.08 4.27
CA LEU A 158 -2.52 0.85 2.82
C LEU A 158 -1.35 1.66 2.27
N PHE A 159 -0.51 1.05 1.45
CA PHE A 159 0.63 1.70 0.80
C PHE A 159 0.50 1.57 -0.72
N ASP A 160 0.32 2.69 -1.41
CA ASP A 160 0.23 2.75 -2.87
C ASP A 160 1.58 3.20 -3.44
N GLU A 161 2.42 2.24 -3.82
CA GLU A 161 3.77 2.46 -4.38
C GLU A 161 4.62 3.47 -3.57
N PRO A 162 4.86 3.24 -2.28
CA PRO A 162 5.44 4.25 -1.38
C PRO A 162 6.87 4.67 -1.72
N THR A 163 7.54 4.00 -2.64
CA THR A 163 8.94 4.26 -3.02
C THR A 163 9.11 4.71 -4.47
N SER A 164 8.06 4.67 -5.29
CA SER A 164 8.17 4.89 -6.75
C SER A 164 8.55 6.33 -7.15
N ALA A 165 8.33 7.30 -6.26
CA ALA A 165 8.72 8.71 -6.47
C ALA A 165 10.05 9.08 -5.81
N LEU A 166 10.83 8.09 -5.33
CA LEU A 166 12.08 8.29 -4.61
C LEU A 166 13.30 7.95 -5.46
N ASP A 167 14.39 8.66 -5.20
CA ASP A 167 15.70 8.25 -5.67
C ASP A 167 16.10 6.89 -5.06
N PRO A 168 16.79 6.01 -5.82
CA PRO A 168 17.14 4.66 -5.35
C PRO A 168 17.87 4.62 -4.01
N GLU A 169 18.70 5.63 -3.71
CA GLU A 169 19.44 5.75 -2.45
C GLU A 169 18.52 5.95 -1.24
N LEU A 170 17.34 6.55 -1.44
CA LEU A 170 16.37 6.86 -0.38
C LEU A 170 15.34 5.75 -0.12
N VAL A 171 15.18 4.82 -1.07
CA VAL A 171 14.21 3.72 -1.00
C VAL A 171 14.41 2.87 0.26
N GLY A 172 15.66 2.53 0.58
CA GLY A 172 16.00 1.66 1.70
C GLY A 172 15.53 2.18 3.06
N GLU A 173 15.56 3.50 3.28
CA GLU A 173 15.11 4.10 4.54
C GLU A 173 13.60 3.96 4.75
N VAL A 174 12.81 4.17 3.68
CA VAL A 174 11.34 4.05 3.74
C VAL A 174 10.92 2.59 3.91
N LEU A 175 11.54 1.68 3.15
CA LEU A 175 11.26 0.24 3.27
C LEU A 175 11.62 -0.31 4.65
N LYS A 176 12.69 0.21 5.29
CA LYS A 176 13.05 -0.16 6.66
C LYS A 176 11.95 0.22 7.66
N VAL A 177 11.36 1.42 7.53
CA VAL A 177 10.23 1.83 8.39
C VAL A 177 9.04 0.90 8.19
N ILE A 178 8.65 0.63 6.93
CA ILE A 178 7.52 -0.27 6.63
C ILE A 178 7.78 -1.68 7.18
N ARG A 179 9.02 -2.18 7.08
CA ARG A 179 9.40 -3.47 7.63
C ARG A 179 9.26 -3.51 9.15
N ASN A 180 9.75 -2.50 9.85
CA ASN A 180 9.63 -2.43 11.32
C ASN A 180 8.15 -2.47 11.73
N LEU A 181 7.26 -1.76 11.02
CA LEU A 181 5.82 -1.81 11.27
C LEU A 181 5.22 -3.20 11.03
N ALA A 182 5.72 -3.95 10.04
CA ALA A 182 5.33 -5.33 9.81
C ALA A 182 5.79 -6.23 10.96
N ASP A 183 7.05 -6.09 11.38
CA ASP A 183 7.63 -6.86 12.50
C ASP A 183 6.89 -6.56 13.83
N ASP A 184 6.34 -5.34 14.00
CA ASP A 184 5.49 -4.94 15.13
C ASP A 184 4.03 -5.46 15.00
N GLY A 185 3.70 -6.19 13.94
CA GLY A 185 2.40 -6.83 13.73
C GLY A 185 1.30 -5.89 13.20
N MET A 186 1.66 -4.77 12.56
CA MET A 186 0.68 -3.90 11.91
C MET A 186 0.04 -4.61 10.71
N THR A 187 -1.28 -4.60 10.62
CA THR A 187 -2.00 -5.09 9.44
C THR A 187 -1.80 -4.15 8.27
N MET A 188 -1.25 -4.65 7.17
CA MET A 188 -0.88 -3.78 6.04
C MET A 188 -1.14 -4.43 4.67
N MET A 189 -1.52 -3.60 3.69
CA MET A 189 -1.49 -3.96 2.28
C MET A 189 -0.59 -2.99 1.53
N ILE A 190 0.31 -3.52 0.71
CA ILE A 190 1.23 -2.73 -0.10
C ILE A 190 1.13 -3.07 -1.59
N VAL A 191 1.07 -2.04 -2.42
CA VAL A 191 1.40 -2.11 -3.84
C VAL A 191 2.84 -1.65 -4.00
N THR A 192 3.70 -2.47 -4.59
CA THR A 192 5.11 -2.12 -4.74
C THR A 192 5.74 -2.81 -5.95
N HIS A 193 6.79 -2.19 -6.48
CA HIS A 193 7.69 -2.78 -7.48
C HIS A 193 8.98 -3.35 -6.84
N GLU A 194 9.12 -3.23 -5.52
CA GLU A 194 10.27 -3.73 -4.75
C GLU A 194 10.12 -5.23 -4.44
N MET A 195 10.33 -6.08 -5.46
CA MET A 195 10.10 -7.54 -5.36
C MET A 195 10.95 -8.20 -4.27
N GLY A 196 12.21 -7.74 -4.10
CA GLY A 196 13.09 -8.25 -3.06
C GLY A 196 12.60 -7.93 -1.64
N PHE A 197 11.90 -6.80 -1.47
CA PHE A 197 11.24 -6.43 -0.22
C PHE A 197 9.98 -7.29 -0.02
N ALA A 198 9.10 -7.35 -1.03
CA ALA A 198 7.88 -8.15 -0.99
C ALA A 198 8.15 -9.62 -0.65
N ALA A 199 9.18 -10.22 -1.27
CA ALA A 199 9.56 -11.61 -1.02
C ALA A 199 10.00 -11.90 0.43
N LYS A 200 10.53 -10.88 1.14
CA LYS A 200 11.09 -11.05 2.50
C LYS A 200 10.10 -10.70 3.61
N VAL A 201 9.15 -9.81 3.35
CA VAL A 201 8.32 -9.19 4.40
C VAL A 201 6.87 -9.65 4.33
N SER A 202 6.37 -10.05 3.15
CA SER A 202 4.97 -10.43 3.01
C SER A 202 4.66 -11.78 3.62
N ASP A 203 3.50 -11.88 4.27
CA ASP A 203 2.90 -13.18 4.64
C ASP A 203 2.25 -13.82 3.43
N ARG A 204 1.61 -13.01 2.58
CA ARG A 204 0.96 -13.44 1.35
C ARG A 204 1.13 -12.41 0.25
N VAL A 205 1.25 -12.92 -0.98
CA VAL A 205 1.35 -12.11 -2.19
C VAL A 205 0.19 -12.47 -3.11
N LEU A 206 -0.39 -11.44 -3.73
CA LEU A 206 -1.38 -11.57 -4.78
C LEU A 206 -0.82 -11.01 -6.08
N PHE A 207 -1.01 -11.72 -7.16
CA PHE A 207 -0.72 -11.25 -8.50
C PHE A 207 -2.01 -10.92 -9.23
N LEU A 208 -2.16 -9.64 -9.57
CA LEU A 208 -3.30 -9.08 -10.30
C LEU A 208 -2.93 -8.92 -11.78
N ALA A 209 -3.80 -9.41 -12.67
CA ALA A 209 -3.68 -9.19 -14.10
C ALA A 209 -5.09 -9.00 -14.70
N ASP A 210 -5.25 -8.06 -15.63
CA ASP A 210 -6.50 -7.75 -16.33
C ASP A 210 -7.71 -7.64 -15.40
N GLY A 211 -7.54 -6.97 -14.26
CA GLY A 211 -8.62 -6.77 -13.29
C GLY A 211 -8.98 -7.98 -12.43
N CYS A 212 -8.26 -9.12 -12.55
CA CYS A 212 -8.53 -10.35 -11.81
C CYS A 212 -7.34 -10.76 -10.95
N ILE A 213 -7.59 -11.51 -9.86
CA ILE A 213 -6.53 -12.18 -9.09
C ILE A 213 -6.16 -13.46 -9.83
N GLU A 214 -5.00 -13.44 -10.48
CA GLU A 214 -4.49 -14.54 -11.29
C GLU A 214 -3.86 -15.64 -10.42
N GLU A 215 -3.07 -15.25 -9.43
CA GLU A 215 -2.43 -16.17 -8.50
C GLU A 215 -2.24 -15.51 -7.13
N GLN A 216 -2.35 -16.29 -6.05
CA GLN A 216 -2.06 -15.85 -4.70
C GLN A 216 -1.45 -16.97 -3.86
N GLY A 217 -0.63 -16.59 -2.89
CA GLY A 217 -0.03 -17.54 -1.95
C GLY A 217 1.15 -16.96 -1.19
N PRO A 218 1.87 -17.82 -0.44
CA PRO A 218 3.09 -17.41 0.24
C PRO A 218 4.15 -16.89 -0.73
N PRO A 219 4.99 -15.91 -0.32
CA PRO A 219 6.05 -15.35 -1.18
C PRO A 219 6.94 -16.42 -1.82
N ALA A 220 7.36 -17.43 -1.04
CA ALA A 220 8.21 -18.50 -1.53
C ALA A 220 7.60 -19.26 -2.72
N GLN A 221 6.26 -19.41 -2.76
CA GLN A 221 5.59 -20.05 -3.88
C GLN A 221 5.57 -19.12 -5.10
N LEU A 222 5.11 -17.88 -4.94
CA LEU A 222 4.92 -16.96 -6.07
C LEU A 222 6.23 -16.54 -6.72
N PHE A 223 7.28 -16.32 -5.93
CA PHE A 223 8.57 -15.86 -6.46
C PHE A 223 9.46 -16.99 -7.00
N HIS A 224 9.35 -18.22 -6.46
CA HIS A 224 10.25 -19.31 -6.87
C HIS A 224 9.56 -20.43 -7.67
N ARG A 225 8.24 -20.56 -7.56
CA ARG A 225 7.45 -21.62 -8.22
C ARG A 225 6.11 -21.08 -8.71
N PRO A 226 6.08 -19.97 -9.47
CA PRO A 226 4.83 -19.42 -9.99
C PRO A 226 4.15 -20.43 -10.91
N LYS A 227 2.83 -20.56 -10.77
CA LYS A 227 2.00 -21.47 -11.57
C LYS A 227 1.49 -20.77 -12.83
N SER A 228 1.07 -19.50 -12.68
CA SER A 228 0.56 -18.72 -13.80
C SER A 228 1.67 -18.37 -14.79
N PRO A 229 1.49 -18.64 -16.10
CA PRO A 229 2.42 -18.22 -17.13
C PRO A 229 2.63 -16.69 -17.16
N ARG A 230 1.58 -15.93 -16.85
CA ARG A 230 1.64 -14.46 -16.78
C ARG A 230 2.53 -13.99 -15.62
N LEU A 231 2.43 -14.64 -14.46
CA LEU A 231 3.29 -14.32 -13.33
C LEU A 231 4.75 -14.70 -13.64
N GLN A 232 4.99 -15.86 -14.29
CA GLN A 232 6.33 -16.25 -14.73
C GLN A 232 6.95 -15.21 -15.65
N TYR A 233 6.20 -14.74 -16.65
CA TYR A 233 6.65 -13.68 -17.56
C TYR A 233 6.88 -12.36 -16.84
N PHE A 234 5.99 -11.96 -15.93
CA PHE A 234 6.14 -10.73 -15.13
C PHE A 234 7.41 -10.75 -14.28
N LEU A 235 7.71 -11.88 -13.63
CA LEU A 235 8.91 -12.03 -12.80
C LEU A 235 10.19 -12.12 -13.62
N SER A 236 10.19 -12.80 -14.78
CA SER A 236 11.36 -12.86 -15.68
C SER A 236 11.71 -11.48 -16.21
N SER A 237 10.73 -10.73 -16.70
CA SER A 237 10.95 -9.35 -17.19
C SER A 237 11.41 -8.38 -16.08
N TRP A 238 11.13 -8.68 -14.82
CA TRP A 238 11.68 -7.94 -13.70
C TRP A 238 13.15 -8.31 -13.43
N SER A 239 13.50 -9.59 -13.41
CA SER A 239 14.89 -10.07 -13.18
C SER A 239 15.84 -9.57 -14.25
N GLU A 240 15.39 -9.52 -15.50
CA GLU A 240 16.17 -8.99 -16.64
C GLU A 240 16.45 -7.50 -16.50
N ARG A 241 15.47 -6.71 -16.05
CA ARG A 241 15.67 -5.28 -15.80
C ARG A 241 16.71 -5.00 -14.70
N GLN A 242 16.85 -5.91 -13.75
CA GLN A 242 17.88 -5.79 -12.70
C GLN A 242 19.27 -6.30 -13.16
N SER A 243 19.31 -7.31 -14.02
CA SER A 243 20.58 -7.91 -14.50
C SER A 243 21.18 -7.21 -15.72
N GLY A 244 20.47 -6.26 -16.33
CA GLY A 244 20.93 -5.55 -17.54
C GLY A 244 20.98 -6.43 -18.81
N THR A 245 20.44 -7.63 -18.78
CA THR A 245 20.44 -8.58 -19.90
C THR A 245 19.08 -8.54 -20.61
N ARG A 246 19.04 -8.02 -21.84
CA ARG A 246 17.85 -8.08 -22.71
C ARG A 246 17.70 -9.49 -23.28
N LEU A 247 16.57 -10.16 -23.06
CA LEU A 247 16.16 -11.29 -23.87
C LEU A 247 15.47 -10.80 -25.16
N PRO A 248 15.55 -11.57 -26.28
CA PRO A 248 14.93 -11.17 -27.54
C PRO A 248 13.39 -11.22 -27.49
N GLU A 249 12.74 -10.23 -28.11
CA GLU A 249 11.29 -10.01 -28.23
C GLU A 249 10.54 -11.04 -29.11
N THR A 250 10.86 -12.31 -29.04
CA THR A 250 10.23 -13.33 -29.91
C THR A 250 9.61 -14.45 -29.11
N ALA A 251 8.42 -14.25 -28.56
CA ALA A 251 7.55 -15.38 -28.17
C ALA A 251 6.07 -15.01 -27.85
N PHE A 252 5.44 -14.00 -28.44
CA PHE A 252 3.97 -13.86 -28.39
C PHE A 252 3.45 -13.09 -29.61
N GLN A 253 3.67 -13.66 -30.82
CA GLN A 253 2.77 -13.50 -31.96
C GLN A 253 2.33 -14.91 -32.32
N GLU A 254 1.10 -15.26 -31.90
CA GLU A 254 0.20 -16.23 -32.52
C GLU A 254 -0.87 -16.64 -31.52
N SER A 255 -1.97 -15.94 -31.59
CA SER A 255 -3.33 -16.46 -31.67
C SER A 255 -4.31 -15.32 -31.53
N ALA A 256 -4.66 -14.79 -32.72
CA ALA A 256 -5.87 -14.03 -32.95
C ALA A 256 -7.07 -14.97 -32.96
#